data_21c448ff8e8ac0cf7cf28ae29e0d90bd
#
_entry.id   21c448ff8e8ac0cf7cf28ae29e0d90bd
#
_cell.length_a   1.000
_cell.length_b   1.000
_cell.length_c   1.000
_cell.angle_alpha   90.00
_cell.angle_beta   90.00
_cell.angle_gamma   90.00
#
_symmetry.space_group_name_H-M   'P 1'
#
loop_
_entity.id
_entity.type
_entity.pdbx_description
1 polymer ?
#
loop_
_entity_poly.entity_id
_entity_poly.type
_entity_poly.pdbx_seq_one_letter_code
_entity_poly.pdbx_strand_id
1 'polypeptide(L)'
;MDIVIDLEALSVRADEINVRKENKEVRDIAVKLKNAVREHGLASLSAPQIGINKRMFVINFNGDLRTFVNPIIANVKGFELSQETCSSIPGKRFIRPRHNDINVMYQTPLGKIESKRLVGMAAKVYQHCIDHLDGLLLSDVGLEIDELFDNATEEERVEVINMYLESLDIKQKAVEKDLEGTDEGKRLLSGVKFMEKVQKGEIEFDPEQESEGAGTDE
;
A
#
# COMPACT_ATOMS: atom_id res chain seq x y z
N MET A 1 -2.83 -3.80 -22.52
CA MET A 1 -1.61 -3.15 -21.96
C MET A 1 -0.91 -4.18 -21.10
N ASP A 2 0.38 -4.41 -21.35
CA ASP A 2 1.08 -5.51 -20.67
C ASP A 2 1.39 -5.15 -19.22
N ILE A 3 1.31 -6.15 -18.35
CA ILE A 3 1.68 -6.01 -16.94
C ILE A 3 3.18 -6.25 -16.83
N VAL A 4 3.86 -5.34 -16.12
CA VAL A 4 5.30 -5.45 -15.84
C VAL A 4 5.56 -6.64 -14.93
N ILE A 5 6.45 -7.54 -15.34
CA ILE A 5 6.93 -8.71 -14.58
C ILE A 5 8.41 -8.61 -14.23
N ASP A 6 9.05 -7.50 -14.61
CA ASP A 6 10.43 -7.19 -14.22
C ASP A 6 10.43 -6.73 -12.76
N LEU A 7 10.91 -7.60 -11.88
CA LEU A 7 10.89 -7.36 -10.43
C LEU A 7 11.87 -6.26 -10.02
N GLU A 8 13.00 -6.09 -10.73
CA GLU A 8 13.94 -5.01 -10.45
C GLU A 8 13.30 -3.64 -10.73
N ALA A 9 12.59 -3.51 -11.86
CA ALA A 9 11.86 -2.29 -12.19
C ALA A 9 10.73 -1.99 -11.17
N LEU A 10 10.10 -3.03 -10.61
CA LEU A 10 9.04 -2.90 -9.62
C LEU A 10 9.53 -2.65 -8.19
N SER A 11 10.82 -2.88 -7.91
CA SER A 11 11.43 -2.65 -6.58
C SER A 11 11.81 -1.18 -6.34
N VAL A 12 11.45 -0.28 -7.26
CA VAL A 12 11.70 1.16 -7.14
C VAL A 12 10.49 1.84 -6.50
N ARG A 13 10.75 2.64 -5.45
CA ARG A 13 9.70 3.45 -4.84
C ARG A 13 9.12 4.44 -5.85
N ALA A 14 7.80 4.48 -5.94
CA ALA A 14 7.08 5.34 -6.86
C ALA A 14 7.09 6.82 -6.41
N ASP A 15 7.19 7.73 -7.40
CA ASP A 15 7.22 9.16 -7.19
C ASP A 15 5.86 9.73 -6.78
N GLU A 16 5.87 10.66 -5.84
CA GLU A 16 4.68 11.44 -5.51
C GLU A 16 4.22 12.31 -6.68
N ILE A 17 2.92 12.54 -6.76
CA ILE A 17 2.28 13.28 -7.84
C ILE A 17 1.84 14.65 -7.36
N ASN A 18 2.25 15.72 -8.05
CA ASN A 18 1.64 17.03 -7.85
C ASN A 18 0.36 17.14 -8.71
N VAL A 19 -0.78 16.73 -8.13
CA VAL A 19 -2.06 16.63 -8.88
C VAL A 19 -2.48 17.96 -9.52
N ARG A 20 -2.12 19.12 -8.91
CA ARG A 20 -2.45 20.43 -9.47
C ARG A 20 -1.66 20.72 -10.74
N LYS A 21 -0.38 20.36 -10.78
CA LYS A 21 0.51 20.57 -11.93
C LYS A 21 0.36 19.49 -13.00
N GLU A 22 0.13 18.26 -12.58
CA GLU A 22 0.12 17.04 -13.41
C GLU A 22 -1.30 16.54 -13.71
N ASN A 23 -2.34 17.38 -13.57
CA ASN A 23 -3.73 16.94 -13.56
C ASN A 23 -4.18 16.19 -14.82
N LYS A 24 -3.62 16.52 -16.00
CA LYS A 24 -3.89 15.82 -17.26
C LYS A 24 -3.26 14.42 -17.22
N GLU A 25 -2.00 14.33 -16.85
CA GLU A 25 -1.26 13.09 -16.75
C GLU A 25 -1.93 12.12 -15.75
N VAL A 26 -2.33 12.63 -14.59
CA VAL A 26 -3.06 11.85 -13.56
C VAL A 26 -4.33 11.23 -14.12
N ARG A 27 -5.11 11.99 -14.87
CA ARG A 27 -6.34 11.46 -15.50
C ARG A 27 -6.04 10.43 -16.58
N ASP A 28 -5.02 10.67 -17.38
CA ASP A 28 -4.60 9.73 -18.42
C ASP A 28 -4.11 8.39 -17.82
N ILE A 29 -3.30 8.45 -16.74
CA ILE A 29 -2.87 7.26 -16.00
C ILE A 29 -4.07 6.53 -15.37
N ALA A 30 -5.00 7.28 -14.74
CA ALA A 30 -6.19 6.68 -14.15
C ALA A 30 -7.04 5.92 -15.18
N VAL A 31 -7.18 6.46 -16.40
CA VAL A 31 -7.88 5.77 -17.51
C VAL A 31 -7.13 4.51 -17.92
N LYS A 32 -5.79 4.56 -18.07
CA LYS A 32 -4.96 3.42 -18.44
C LYS A 32 -5.09 2.29 -17.40
N LEU A 33 -4.97 2.62 -16.10
CA LEU A 33 -5.13 1.67 -15.01
C LEU A 33 -6.52 1.02 -14.99
N LYS A 34 -7.57 1.82 -15.11
CA LYS A 34 -8.96 1.30 -15.14
C LYS A 34 -9.21 0.38 -16.32
N ASN A 35 -8.66 0.69 -17.48
CA ASN A 35 -8.79 -0.16 -18.67
C ASN A 35 -8.03 -1.48 -18.49
N ALA A 36 -6.78 -1.43 -17.98
CA ALA A 36 -6.00 -2.63 -17.70
C ALA A 36 -6.66 -3.53 -16.64
N VAL A 37 -7.22 -2.94 -15.56
CA VAL A 37 -7.97 -3.71 -14.55
C VAL A 37 -9.16 -4.43 -15.18
N ARG A 38 -9.92 -3.78 -16.09
CA ARG A 38 -11.04 -4.44 -16.80
C ARG A 38 -10.58 -5.50 -17.79
N GLU A 39 -9.57 -5.18 -18.59
CA GLU A 39 -9.01 -6.08 -19.61
C GLU A 39 -8.50 -7.39 -19.03
N HIS A 40 -7.81 -7.32 -17.90
CA HIS A 40 -7.23 -8.48 -17.22
C HIS A 40 -8.09 -9.07 -16.10
N GLY A 41 -9.25 -8.50 -15.81
CA GLY A 41 -10.16 -8.98 -14.75
C GLY A 41 -9.58 -8.89 -13.33
N LEU A 42 -8.75 -7.85 -13.05
CA LEU A 42 -8.01 -7.74 -11.80
C LEU A 42 -8.83 -7.10 -10.66
N ALA A 43 -8.47 -7.43 -9.42
CA ALA A 43 -8.99 -6.75 -8.23
C ALA A 43 -8.37 -5.35 -8.05
N SER A 44 -7.13 -5.17 -8.45
CA SER A 44 -6.40 -3.89 -8.36
C SER A 44 -5.22 -3.86 -9.31
N LEU A 45 -4.68 -2.65 -9.55
CA LEU A 45 -3.46 -2.47 -10.32
C LEU A 45 -2.81 -1.14 -9.94
N SER A 46 -1.50 -1.17 -9.66
CA SER A 46 -0.69 0.00 -9.34
C SER A 46 0.04 0.54 -10.58
N ALA A 47 0.31 1.83 -10.62
CA ALA A 47 0.94 2.47 -11.77
C ALA A 47 2.32 1.88 -12.11
N PRO A 48 3.19 1.50 -11.15
CA PRO A 48 4.43 0.79 -11.46
C PRO A 48 4.19 -0.51 -12.25
N GLN A 49 3.12 -1.24 -11.98
CA GLN A 49 2.78 -2.50 -12.68
C GLN A 49 2.40 -2.30 -14.16
N ILE A 50 2.24 -1.07 -14.62
CA ILE A 50 2.07 -0.71 -16.05
C ILE A 50 3.23 0.17 -16.55
N GLY A 51 4.38 0.12 -15.87
CA GLY A 51 5.60 0.85 -16.25
C GLY A 51 5.58 2.35 -15.98
N ILE A 52 4.69 2.83 -15.10
CA ILE A 52 4.58 4.25 -14.74
C ILE A 52 4.97 4.44 -13.28
N ASN A 53 6.15 5.02 -13.02
CA ASN A 53 6.66 5.20 -11.66
C ASN A 53 6.00 6.38 -10.94
N LYS A 54 4.69 6.27 -10.66
CA LYS A 54 3.88 7.30 -9.97
C LYS A 54 3.05 6.69 -8.84
N ARG A 55 2.94 7.41 -7.71
CA ARG A 55 2.18 6.94 -6.51
C ARG A 55 0.68 6.98 -6.75
N MET A 56 0.17 6.04 -7.53
CA MET A 56 -1.26 5.85 -7.71
C MET A 56 -1.61 4.41 -8.08
N PHE A 57 -2.84 4.02 -7.76
CA PHE A 57 -3.40 2.73 -8.13
C PHE A 57 -4.92 2.80 -8.31
N VAL A 58 -5.48 1.72 -8.82
CA VAL A 58 -6.93 1.50 -8.96
C VAL A 58 -7.30 0.22 -8.23
N ILE A 59 -8.42 0.26 -7.50
CA ILE A 59 -9.07 -0.93 -6.91
C ILE A 59 -10.46 -1.07 -7.51
N ASN A 60 -10.84 -2.31 -7.79
CA ASN A 60 -12.15 -2.70 -8.25
C ASN A 60 -13.02 -3.13 -7.05
N PHE A 61 -13.96 -2.30 -6.65
CA PHE A 61 -14.96 -2.62 -5.63
C PHE A 61 -16.23 -3.13 -6.29
N ASN A 62 -16.24 -4.41 -6.68
CA ASN A 62 -17.40 -5.04 -7.34
C ASN A 62 -17.91 -4.26 -8.58
N GLY A 63 -16.99 -3.85 -9.45
CA GLY A 63 -17.30 -3.09 -10.67
C GLY A 63 -17.12 -1.57 -10.53
N ASP A 64 -17.10 -1.03 -9.32
CA ASP A 64 -16.76 0.37 -9.06
C ASP A 64 -15.24 0.55 -8.99
N LEU A 65 -14.65 1.07 -10.06
CA LEU A 65 -13.21 1.29 -10.17
C LEU A 65 -12.81 2.65 -9.56
N ARG A 66 -12.21 2.59 -8.38
CA ARG A 66 -11.73 3.79 -7.66
C ARG A 66 -10.24 3.99 -7.83
N THR A 67 -9.85 5.24 -8.07
CA THR A 67 -8.46 5.66 -8.21
C THR A 67 -7.99 6.34 -6.94
N PHE A 68 -6.81 5.96 -6.49
CA PHE A 68 -6.14 6.49 -5.29
C PHE A 68 -4.82 7.12 -5.73
N VAL A 69 -4.64 8.42 -5.47
CA VAL A 69 -3.43 9.19 -5.79
C VAL A 69 -2.76 9.60 -4.50
N ASN A 70 -1.43 9.45 -4.41
CA ASN A 70 -0.64 9.69 -3.19
C ASN A 70 -1.27 9.07 -1.95
N PRO A 71 -1.63 7.78 -2.00
CA PRO A 71 -2.33 7.13 -0.90
C PRO A 71 -1.43 6.92 0.31
N ILE A 72 -2.00 7.05 1.51
CA ILE A 72 -1.37 6.71 2.79
C ILE A 72 -2.31 5.90 3.66
N ILE A 73 -1.73 5.11 4.57
CA ILE A 73 -2.45 4.44 5.65
C ILE A 73 -2.25 5.27 6.91
N ALA A 74 -3.33 5.85 7.42
CA ALA A 74 -3.30 6.75 8.58
C ALA A 74 -3.43 6.01 9.92
N ASN A 75 -4.17 4.90 9.94
CA ASN A 75 -4.37 4.09 11.15
C ASN A 75 -4.67 2.64 10.76
N VAL A 76 -4.28 1.70 11.61
CA VAL A 76 -4.46 0.27 11.41
C VAL A 76 -5.02 -0.41 12.66
N LYS A 77 -5.86 -1.44 12.47
CA LYS A 77 -6.38 -2.30 13.55
C LYS A 77 -6.51 -3.73 13.05
N GLY A 78 -6.43 -4.65 14.00
CA GLY A 78 -6.52 -6.07 13.70
C GLY A 78 -5.33 -6.55 12.87
N PHE A 79 -5.16 -7.85 12.86
CA PHE A 79 -4.04 -8.49 12.17
C PHE A 79 -4.48 -9.89 11.78
N GLU A 80 -4.22 -10.28 10.55
CA GLU A 80 -4.48 -11.64 10.08
C GLU A 80 -3.52 -12.02 8.95
N LEU A 81 -3.33 -13.29 8.75
CA LEU A 81 -2.60 -13.82 7.62
C LEU A 81 -3.48 -13.79 6.37
N SER A 82 -2.96 -13.19 5.31
CA SER A 82 -3.62 -13.10 4.01
C SER A 82 -2.90 -13.96 3.01
N GLN A 83 -3.62 -14.84 2.33
CA GLN A 83 -3.09 -15.50 1.15
C GLN A 83 -3.28 -14.59 -0.06
N GLU A 84 -2.21 -14.32 -0.78
CA GLU A 84 -2.16 -13.33 -1.86
C GLU A 84 -1.50 -13.90 -3.11
N THR A 85 -1.93 -13.35 -4.25
CA THR A 85 -1.29 -13.51 -5.56
C THR A 85 -1.01 -12.14 -6.15
N CYS A 86 -0.06 -12.03 -7.04
CA CYS A 86 0.25 -10.80 -7.75
C CYS A 86 0.32 -11.04 -9.25
N SER A 87 -0.32 -10.19 -10.05
CA SER A 87 -0.25 -10.28 -11.51
C SER A 87 1.16 -10.07 -12.08
N SER A 88 2.04 -9.38 -11.33
CA SER A 88 3.45 -9.22 -11.68
C SER A 88 4.33 -10.39 -11.28
N ILE A 89 3.80 -11.37 -10.51
CA ILE A 89 4.48 -12.60 -10.09
C ILE A 89 3.55 -13.79 -10.43
N PRO A 90 3.36 -14.08 -11.72
CA PRO A 90 2.37 -15.06 -12.13
C PRO A 90 2.70 -16.47 -11.62
N GLY A 91 1.64 -17.23 -11.28
CA GLY A 91 1.76 -18.62 -10.85
C GLY A 91 2.23 -18.85 -9.43
N LYS A 92 2.54 -17.79 -8.67
CA LYS A 92 2.99 -17.89 -7.28
C LYS A 92 1.93 -17.41 -6.30
N ARG A 93 1.91 -18.03 -5.13
CA ARG A 93 1.03 -17.69 -4.00
C ARG A 93 1.90 -17.40 -2.78
N PHE A 94 1.43 -16.45 -1.95
CA PHE A 94 2.17 -16.00 -0.79
C PHE A 94 1.23 -15.86 0.42
N ILE A 95 1.75 -16.12 1.61
CA ILE A 95 1.14 -15.71 2.88
C ILE A 95 1.83 -14.43 3.35
N ARG A 96 1.03 -13.42 3.69
CA ARG A 96 1.52 -12.16 4.24
C ARG A 96 0.63 -11.68 5.38
N PRO A 97 1.22 -11.16 6.48
CA PRO A 97 0.47 -10.46 7.51
C PRO A 97 -0.14 -9.17 6.97
N ARG A 98 -1.43 -8.96 7.24
CA ARG A 98 -2.17 -7.75 6.85
C ARG A 98 -3.05 -7.25 7.98
N HIS A 99 -3.18 -5.95 8.08
CA HIS A 99 -4.22 -5.36 8.91
C HIS A 99 -5.57 -5.51 8.22
N ASN A 100 -6.59 -5.96 8.97
CA ASN A 100 -7.93 -6.19 8.44
C ASN A 100 -8.87 -4.99 8.57
N ASP A 101 -8.43 -3.91 9.22
CA ASP A 101 -9.17 -2.66 9.40
C ASP A 101 -8.17 -1.49 9.33
N ILE A 102 -8.30 -0.64 8.31
CA ILE A 102 -7.39 0.48 8.08
C ILE A 102 -8.16 1.75 7.78
N ASN A 103 -7.66 2.88 8.27
CA ASN A 103 -8.08 4.20 7.82
C ASN A 103 -7.06 4.73 6.82
N VAL A 104 -7.52 5.19 5.68
CA VAL A 104 -6.68 5.64 4.58
C VAL A 104 -7.00 7.08 4.19
N MET A 105 -5.99 7.80 3.73
CA MET A 105 -6.15 9.11 3.11
C MET A 105 -5.51 9.07 1.73
N TYR A 106 -6.11 9.77 0.78
CA TYR A 106 -5.65 9.82 -0.60
C TYR A 106 -6.20 11.05 -1.32
N GLN A 107 -5.64 11.37 -2.46
CA GLN A 107 -6.19 12.34 -3.38
C GLN A 107 -6.99 11.64 -4.48
N THR A 108 -8.11 12.24 -4.87
CA THR A 108 -8.79 11.85 -6.12
C THR A 108 -7.98 12.35 -7.33
N PRO A 109 -8.25 11.85 -8.56
CA PRO A 109 -7.64 12.41 -9.77
C PRO A 109 -7.94 13.88 -10.03
N LEU A 110 -8.88 14.47 -9.31
CA LEU A 110 -9.21 15.90 -9.33
C LEU A 110 -8.50 16.69 -8.22
N GLY A 111 -7.67 16.04 -7.40
CA GLY A 111 -6.91 16.67 -6.32
C GLY A 111 -7.66 16.86 -5.01
N LYS A 112 -8.93 16.40 -4.90
CA LYS A 112 -9.66 16.42 -3.64
C LYS A 112 -9.07 15.38 -2.69
N ILE A 113 -8.76 15.77 -1.46
CA ILE A 113 -8.33 14.86 -0.40
C ILE A 113 -9.57 14.15 0.15
N GLU A 114 -9.48 12.85 0.29
CA GLU A 114 -10.52 12.01 0.86
C GLU A 114 -9.93 11.03 1.87
N SER A 115 -10.72 10.72 2.89
CA SER A 115 -10.41 9.66 3.86
C SER A 115 -11.47 8.56 3.79
N LYS A 116 -11.06 7.33 4.08
CA LYS A 116 -11.96 6.18 4.07
C LYS A 116 -11.48 5.12 5.04
N ARG A 117 -12.42 4.46 5.73
CA ARG A 117 -12.16 3.21 6.42
C ARG A 117 -12.36 2.05 5.46
N LEU A 118 -11.39 1.14 5.40
CA LEU A 118 -11.44 -0.08 4.63
C LEU A 118 -11.31 -1.27 5.59
N VAL A 119 -12.09 -2.33 5.36
CA VAL A 119 -12.07 -3.54 6.18
C VAL A 119 -11.99 -4.79 5.33
N GLY A 120 -11.45 -5.87 5.91
CA GLY A 120 -11.36 -7.19 5.29
C GLY A 120 -10.55 -7.16 3.99
N MET A 121 -11.10 -7.76 2.92
CA MET A 121 -10.42 -7.86 1.62
C MET A 121 -10.03 -6.50 1.03
N ALA A 122 -10.87 -5.47 1.20
CA ALA A 122 -10.56 -4.13 0.71
C ALA A 122 -9.33 -3.53 1.40
N ALA A 123 -9.16 -3.77 2.70
CA ALA A 123 -7.99 -3.35 3.45
C ALA A 123 -6.72 -4.08 2.99
N LYS A 124 -6.81 -5.39 2.75
CA LYS A 124 -5.68 -6.22 2.27
C LYS A 124 -5.21 -5.78 0.88
N VAL A 125 -6.15 -5.65 -0.07
CA VAL A 125 -5.85 -5.20 -1.44
C VAL A 125 -5.22 -3.81 -1.45
N TYR A 126 -5.71 -2.89 -0.60
CA TYR A 126 -5.11 -1.56 -0.48
C TYR A 126 -3.66 -1.61 -0.01
N GLN A 127 -3.36 -2.42 1.01
CA GLN A 127 -1.99 -2.61 1.52
C GLN A 127 -1.07 -3.24 0.47
N HIS A 128 -1.56 -4.21 -0.31
CA HIS A 128 -0.82 -4.78 -1.43
C HIS A 128 -0.46 -3.71 -2.48
N CYS A 129 -1.40 -2.81 -2.80
CA CYS A 129 -1.13 -1.71 -3.72
C CYS A 129 -0.10 -0.71 -3.14
N ILE A 130 -0.16 -0.41 -1.85
CA ILE A 130 0.85 0.42 -1.17
C ILE A 130 2.24 -0.22 -1.25
N ASP A 131 2.35 -1.54 -1.02
CA ASP A 131 3.63 -2.24 -1.15
C ASP A 131 4.25 -1.99 -2.53
N HIS A 132 3.49 -2.13 -3.62
CA HIS A 132 3.99 -1.82 -4.96
C HIS A 132 4.43 -0.36 -5.13
N LEU A 133 3.76 0.60 -4.48
CA LEU A 133 4.17 2.00 -4.52
C LEU A 133 5.46 2.26 -3.71
N ASP A 134 5.73 1.43 -2.72
CA ASP A 134 6.93 1.52 -1.88
C ASP A 134 8.06 0.63 -2.42
N GLY A 135 7.86 -0.03 -3.57
CA GLY A 135 8.84 -0.93 -4.18
C GLY A 135 8.99 -2.26 -3.44
N LEU A 136 7.99 -2.66 -2.65
CA LEU A 136 7.98 -3.93 -1.93
C LEU A 136 7.19 -4.98 -2.70
N LEU A 137 7.80 -6.12 -2.95
CA LEU A 137 7.19 -7.22 -3.68
C LEU A 137 6.83 -8.38 -2.75
N LEU A 138 5.79 -9.14 -3.09
CA LEU A 138 5.43 -10.35 -2.34
C LEU A 138 6.59 -11.35 -2.25
N SER A 139 7.44 -11.42 -3.28
CA SER A 139 8.66 -12.25 -3.27
C SER A 139 9.68 -11.85 -2.20
N ASP A 140 9.68 -10.57 -1.78
CA ASP A 140 10.66 -10.05 -0.81
C ASP A 140 10.17 -10.15 0.63
N VAL A 141 8.85 -10.04 0.80
CA VAL A 141 8.23 -9.84 2.12
C VAL A 141 7.13 -10.85 2.46
N GLY A 142 6.74 -11.72 1.52
CA GLY A 142 5.77 -12.80 1.72
C GLY A 142 6.44 -14.15 1.95
N LEU A 143 5.73 -15.08 2.56
CA LEU A 143 6.06 -16.49 2.58
C LEU A 143 5.48 -17.13 1.31
N GLU A 144 6.32 -17.54 0.37
CA GLU A 144 5.87 -18.29 -0.81
C GLU A 144 5.34 -19.67 -0.36
N ILE A 145 4.16 -20.03 -0.85
CA ILE A 145 3.53 -21.32 -0.59
C ILE A 145 3.31 -22.09 -1.91
N ASP A 146 3.63 -23.36 -1.87
CA ASP A 146 3.57 -24.27 -3.00
C ASP A 146 2.75 -25.53 -2.67
N GLU A 147 2.82 -26.55 -3.53
CA GLU A 147 2.15 -27.82 -3.31
C GLU A 147 2.66 -28.57 -2.07
N LEU A 148 3.92 -28.37 -1.66
CA LEU A 148 4.45 -28.99 -0.43
C LEU A 148 3.76 -28.40 0.80
N PHE A 149 3.59 -27.07 0.83
CA PHE A 149 2.84 -26.41 1.89
C PHE A 149 1.37 -26.85 1.91
N ASP A 150 0.73 -27.01 0.75
CA ASP A 150 -0.67 -27.46 0.67
C ASP A 150 -0.86 -28.89 1.17
N ASN A 151 0.14 -29.75 0.96
CA ASN A 151 0.13 -31.17 1.37
C ASN A 151 0.66 -31.41 2.79
N ALA A 152 1.25 -30.39 3.42
CA ALA A 152 1.77 -30.47 4.79
C ALA A 152 0.64 -30.63 5.82
N THR A 153 0.94 -31.21 6.97
CA THR A 153 0.01 -31.26 8.10
C THR A 153 -0.25 -29.87 8.68
N GLU A 154 -1.28 -29.73 9.51
CA GLU A 154 -1.58 -28.45 10.16
C GLU A 154 -0.43 -27.99 11.06
N GLU A 155 0.18 -28.91 11.80
CA GLU A 155 1.34 -28.64 12.67
C GLU A 155 2.54 -28.12 11.86
N GLU A 156 2.89 -28.77 10.76
CA GLU A 156 3.99 -28.36 9.89
C GLU A 156 3.75 -26.98 9.27
N ARG A 157 2.51 -26.67 8.83
CA ARG A 157 2.14 -25.33 8.33
C ARG A 157 2.29 -24.27 9.41
N VAL A 158 1.84 -24.56 10.62
CA VAL A 158 1.97 -23.65 11.78
C VAL A 158 3.43 -23.37 12.08
N GLU A 159 4.29 -24.40 12.05
CA GLU A 159 5.73 -24.23 12.28
C GLU A 159 6.37 -23.32 11.24
N VAL A 160 6.11 -23.57 9.95
CA VAL A 160 6.63 -22.74 8.84
C VAL A 160 6.14 -21.29 8.94
N ILE A 161 4.87 -21.07 9.27
CA ILE A 161 4.30 -19.74 9.45
C ILE A 161 4.96 -19.02 10.64
N ASN A 162 5.18 -19.72 11.77
CA ASN A 162 5.82 -19.13 12.94
C ASN A 162 7.27 -18.70 12.63
N MET A 163 8.04 -19.54 11.95
CA MET A 163 9.40 -19.20 11.50
C MET A 163 9.39 -17.96 10.58
N TYR A 164 8.42 -17.86 9.69
CA TYR A 164 8.27 -16.69 8.83
C TYR A 164 7.95 -15.43 9.62
N LEU A 165 6.99 -15.48 10.56
CA LEU A 165 6.64 -14.34 11.42
C LEU A 165 7.81 -13.88 12.28
N GLU A 166 8.58 -14.80 12.86
CA GLU A 166 9.80 -14.49 13.59
C GLU A 166 10.83 -13.79 12.70
N SER A 167 10.98 -14.25 11.44
CA SER A 167 11.90 -13.62 10.48
C SER A 167 11.51 -12.16 10.14
N LEU A 168 10.21 -11.87 10.08
CA LEU A 168 9.71 -10.51 9.85
C LEU A 168 9.99 -9.60 11.05
N ASP A 169 9.77 -10.08 12.27
CA ASP A 169 10.05 -9.32 13.50
C ASP A 169 11.54 -8.95 13.61
N ILE A 170 12.43 -9.89 13.26
CA ILE A 170 13.89 -9.65 13.23
C ILE A 170 14.22 -8.59 12.17
N LYS A 171 13.66 -8.68 10.96
CA LYS A 171 13.89 -7.70 9.89
C LYS A 171 13.38 -6.32 10.28
N GLN A 172 12.18 -6.24 10.86
CA GLN A 172 11.62 -4.97 11.32
C GLN A 172 12.50 -4.30 12.38
N LYS A 173 12.95 -5.04 13.40
CA LYS A 173 13.85 -4.53 14.44
C LYS A 173 15.19 -4.06 13.88
N ALA A 174 15.73 -4.75 12.86
CA ALA A 174 16.96 -4.34 12.18
C ALA A 174 16.76 -3.00 11.44
N VAL A 175 15.68 -2.85 10.68
CA VAL A 175 15.34 -1.60 9.98
C VAL A 175 15.12 -0.45 10.96
N GLU A 176 14.40 -0.67 12.06
CA GLU A 176 14.19 0.33 13.10
C GLU A 176 15.52 0.80 13.70
N LYS A 177 16.45 -0.13 13.93
CA LYS A 177 17.79 0.18 14.45
C LYS A 177 18.64 0.96 13.43
N ASP A 178 18.59 0.60 12.14
CA ASP A 178 19.34 1.29 11.10
C ASP A 178 18.81 2.71 10.84
N LEU A 179 17.50 2.92 11.03
CA LEU A 179 16.87 4.24 10.95
C LEU A 179 17.08 5.09 12.21
N GLU A 180 17.47 4.46 13.33
CA GLU A 180 17.71 5.15 14.59
C GLU A 180 18.87 6.16 14.43
N GLY A 181 18.53 7.46 14.55
CA GLY A 181 19.50 8.56 14.38
C GLY A 181 19.58 9.18 12.99
N THR A 182 18.95 8.61 11.98
CA THR A 182 18.82 9.23 10.65
C THR A 182 17.74 10.31 10.63
N ASP A 183 17.82 11.26 9.69
CA ASP A 183 16.77 12.29 9.53
C ASP A 183 15.44 11.67 9.03
N GLU A 184 15.51 10.60 8.27
CA GLU A 184 14.35 9.81 7.84
C GLU A 184 13.70 9.07 9.03
N GLY A 185 14.51 8.44 9.89
CA GLY A 185 14.04 7.80 11.11
C GLY A 185 13.41 8.81 12.10
N LYS A 186 14.00 10.00 12.23
CA LYS A 186 13.42 11.09 13.03
C LYS A 186 12.07 11.56 12.49
N ARG A 187 11.92 11.66 11.15
CA ARG A 187 10.65 12.01 10.50
C ARG A 187 9.59 10.94 10.71
N LEU A 188 9.94 9.66 10.52
CA LEU A 188 9.05 8.53 10.77
C LEU A 188 8.61 8.47 12.24
N LEU A 189 9.56 8.59 13.19
CA LEU A 189 9.28 8.62 14.61
C LEU A 189 8.46 9.84 15.03
N SER A 190 8.67 11.01 14.41
CA SER A 190 7.85 12.20 14.68
C SER A 190 6.42 12.02 14.16
N GLY A 191 6.25 11.42 12.98
CA GLY A 191 4.94 11.06 12.43
C GLY A 191 4.19 10.05 13.31
N VAL A 192 4.87 8.99 13.75
CA VAL A 192 4.30 7.99 14.68
C VAL A 192 3.88 8.66 15.99
N LYS A 193 4.75 9.46 16.61
CA LYS A 193 4.44 10.19 17.86
C LYS A 193 3.29 11.19 17.69
N PHE A 194 3.20 11.87 16.54
CA PHE A 194 2.09 12.75 16.22
C PHE A 194 0.78 11.94 16.15
N MET A 195 0.78 10.82 15.43
CA MET A 195 -0.39 9.94 15.31
C MET A 195 -0.80 9.32 16.66
N GLU A 196 0.17 8.94 17.50
CA GLU A 196 -0.12 8.46 18.86
C GLU A 196 -0.81 9.53 19.71
N LYS A 197 -0.42 10.81 19.60
CA LYS A 197 -1.06 11.93 20.30
C LYS A 197 -2.49 12.17 19.80
N VAL A 198 -2.71 12.11 18.49
CA VAL A 198 -4.05 12.18 17.91
C VAL A 198 -4.93 11.02 18.41
N GLN A 199 -4.39 9.79 18.47
CA GLN A 199 -5.12 8.61 18.98
C GLN A 199 -5.46 8.72 20.48
N LYS A 200 -4.59 9.34 21.26
CA LYS A 200 -4.80 9.60 22.70
C LYS A 200 -5.72 10.79 22.97
N GLY A 201 -6.16 11.51 21.94
CA GLY A 201 -6.95 12.73 22.08
C GLY A 201 -6.17 13.93 22.65
N GLU A 202 -4.84 13.86 22.65
CA GLU A 202 -3.96 14.94 23.09
C GLU A 202 -3.84 16.06 22.05
N ILE A 203 -4.17 15.76 20.79
CA ILE A 203 -4.23 16.70 19.65
C ILE A 203 -5.49 16.41 18.87
N GLU A 204 -6.37 17.37 18.70
CA GLU A 204 -7.49 17.31 17.77
C GLU A 204 -6.95 17.54 16.34
N PHE A 205 -7.12 16.56 15.48
CA PHE A 205 -6.86 16.70 14.06
C PHE A 205 -8.15 17.13 13.37
N ASP A 206 -8.24 18.40 12.99
CA ASP A 206 -9.33 18.93 12.18
C ASP A 206 -8.87 19.01 10.72
N PRO A 207 -9.36 18.10 9.84
CA PRO A 207 -8.98 18.10 8.43
C PRO A 207 -9.51 19.32 7.66
N GLU A 208 -10.38 20.16 8.25
CA GLU A 208 -10.95 21.34 7.60
C GLU A 208 -10.14 22.62 7.84
N GLN A 209 -9.27 22.67 8.85
CA GLN A 209 -8.51 23.89 9.19
C GLN A 209 -7.29 24.19 8.28
N GLU A 210 -6.78 23.24 7.51
CA GLU A 210 -5.70 23.52 6.55
C GLU A 210 -6.14 24.20 5.24
N SER A 211 -7.44 24.43 5.03
CA SER A 211 -7.95 25.08 3.82
C SER A 211 -7.96 26.61 3.86
N GLU A 212 -7.76 27.24 5.00
CA GLU A 212 -7.85 28.71 5.16
C GLU A 212 -6.51 29.46 5.21
N GLY A 213 -5.38 28.75 5.17
CA GLY A 213 -4.02 29.33 5.30
C GLY A 213 -3.33 29.75 4.00
N ALA A 214 -3.98 29.68 2.82
CA ALA A 214 -3.40 30.09 1.53
C ALA A 214 -4.17 31.26 0.91
N GLY A 215 -4.33 32.32 1.68
CA GLY A 215 -4.92 33.56 1.23
C GLY A 215 -4.01 34.74 1.52
N THR A 216 -3.62 35.42 0.47
CA THR A 216 -3.10 36.79 0.38
C THR A 216 -1.72 37.10 0.96
N ASP A 217 -0.74 37.20 0.03
CA ASP A 217 0.13 38.38 0.05
C ASP A 217 0.33 38.88 -1.38
N GLU A 218 0.19 40.19 -1.54
CA GLU A 218 0.14 41.04 -2.72
C GLU A 218 1.32 40.87 -3.70
#